data_d844572c3a78bef0d5a84d7e7008f6d6
#
_entry.id   d844572c3a78bef0d5a84d7e7008f6d6
#
_cell.length_a   1.000
_cell.length_b   1.000
_cell.length_c   1.000
_cell.angle_alpha   90.00
_cell.angle_beta   90.00
_cell.angle_gamma   90.00
#
_symmetry.space_group_name_H-M   'P 1'
#
loop_
_entity.id
_entity.type
_entity.pdbx_description
1 polymer ?
#
loop_
_entity_poly.entity_id
_entity_poly.type
_entity_poly.pdbx_seq_one_letter_code
_entity_poly.pdbx_strand_id
1 'polypeptide(L)'
;MLRTTLKMMAMLACLAAWVSAPVHAQQGSELADSLSPRILFATSGGFWEKTAEGSDSEAAPQRGYYRLVAIRGEDNRSLLKLQEIALGPDGPALASSTGIDEINSLGGYITDIRPEDSTGAASRQGFGAYIYLKTDPAVAEPETWALYIDEFGEMLVERSSN
;
A
#
# COMPACT_ATOMS: atom_id res chain seq x y z
N MET A 1 -31.58 41.56 -46.71
CA MET A 1 -30.58 40.49 -46.71
C MET A 1 -29.73 40.43 -45.44
N LEU A 2 -30.16 41.02 -44.30
CA LEU A 2 -29.36 41.11 -43.06
C LEU A 2 -29.87 40.22 -41.88
N ARG A 3 -30.89 39.42 -42.13
CA ARG A 3 -31.53 38.58 -41.07
C ARG A 3 -31.18 37.08 -41.16
N THR A 4 -30.50 36.66 -42.21
CA THR A 4 -30.18 35.24 -42.46
C THR A 4 -28.78 34.86 -41.98
N THR A 5 -27.87 35.81 -41.82
CA THR A 5 -26.49 35.56 -41.37
C THR A 5 -26.36 35.42 -39.86
N LEU A 6 -27.33 35.92 -39.07
CA LEU A 6 -27.27 35.84 -37.58
C LEU A 6 -27.73 34.49 -37.01
N LYS A 7 -28.48 33.70 -37.81
CA LYS A 7 -28.95 32.38 -37.38
C LYS A 7 -27.94 31.25 -37.62
N MET A 8 -26.97 31.46 -38.46
CA MET A 8 -25.92 30.46 -38.74
C MET A 8 -24.74 30.51 -37.74
N MET A 9 -24.60 31.64 -37.04
CA MET A 9 -23.50 31.79 -36.07
C MET A 9 -23.83 31.25 -34.68
N ALA A 10 -25.12 30.97 -34.36
CA ALA A 10 -25.55 30.38 -33.08
C ALA A 10 -25.50 28.85 -33.04
N MET A 11 -25.25 28.17 -34.17
CA MET A 11 -25.25 26.69 -34.23
C MET A 11 -23.87 26.06 -34.18
N LEU A 12 -22.81 26.88 -34.16
CA LEU A 12 -21.44 26.39 -34.13
C LEU A 12 -20.80 26.42 -32.75
N ALA A 13 -21.50 26.89 -31.72
CA ALA A 13 -20.98 27.03 -30.36
C ALA A 13 -21.29 25.85 -29.43
N CYS A 14 -21.97 24.80 -29.86
CA CYS A 14 -22.40 23.69 -29.01
C CYS A 14 -21.63 22.38 -29.17
N LEU A 15 -20.48 22.34 -29.88
CA LEU A 15 -19.76 21.09 -30.12
C LEU A 15 -18.38 21.02 -29.45
N ALA A 16 -18.11 21.80 -28.41
CA ALA A 16 -16.82 21.76 -27.69
C ALA A 16 -16.96 21.40 -26.20
N ALA A 17 -17.97 20.61 -25.83
CA ALA A 17 -17.97 19.92 -24.54
C ALA A 17 -17.27 18.55 -24.71
N TRP A 18 -15.97 18.56 -24.99
CA TRP A 18 -15.16 17.37 -24.87
C TRP A 18 -15.07 17.03 -23.37
N VAL A 19 -15.68 15.91 -23.02
CA VAL A 19 -15.59 15.30 -21.72
C VAL A 19 -14.11 15.07 -21.39
N SER A 20 -13.53 15.94 -20.61
CA SER A 20 -12.21 15.70 -19.99
C SER A 20 -12.40 14.53 -19.04
N ALA A 21 -12.06 13.32 -19.46
CA ALA A 21 -11.95 12.19 -18.56
C ALA A 21 -10.96 12.58 -17.45
N PRO A 22 -11.24 12.27 -16.16
CA PRO A 22 -10.38 12.66 -15.07
C PRO A 22 -9.01 12.01 -15.24
N VAL A 23 -8.00 12.82 -15.45
CA VAL A 23 -6.58 12.43 -15.62
C VAL A 23 -6.11 11.50 -14.51
N HIS A 24 -6.67 11.61 -13.30
CA HIS A 24 -6.35 10.76 -12.15
C HIS A 24 -6.68 9.28 -12.32
N ALA A 25 -7.72 8.93 -13.08
CA ALA A 25 -8.08 7.52 -13.30
C ALA A 25 -7.07 6.82 -14.23
N GLN A 26 -6.50 7.53 -15.20
CA GLN A 26 -5.46 7.01 -16.07
C GLN A 26 -4.14 6.77 -15.32
N GLN A 27 -3.73 7.69 -14.45
CA GLN A 27 -2.52 7.54 -13.64
C GLN A 27 -2.57 6.31 -12.72
N GLY A 28 -3.76 6.01 -12.14
CA GLY A 28 -3.94 4.83 -11.30
C GLY A 28 -3.79 3.52 -12.08
N SER A 29 -4.28 3.45 -13.31
CA SER A 29 -4.15 2.28 -14.19
C SER A 29 -2.68 2.05 -14.58
N GLU A 30 -1.97 3.09 -15.01
CA GLU A 30 -0.56 3.02 -15.39
C GLU A 30 0.33 2.56 -14.22
N LEU A 31 0.04 3.00 -13.00
CA LEU A 31 0.75 2.53 -11.80
C LEU A 31 0.53 1.05 -11.55
N ALA A 32 -0.70 0.55 -11.69
CA ALA A 32 -0.99 -0.86 -11.52
C ALA A 32 -0.27 -1.71 -12.58
N ASP A 33 -0.28 -1.27 -13.83
CA ASP A 33 0.36 -1.95 -14.94
C ASP A 33 1.91 -1.93 -14.84
N SER A 34 2.47 -0.95 -14.12
CA SER A 34 3.91 -0.83 -13.88
C SER A 34 4.43 -1.72 -12.74
N LEU A 35 3.55 -2.35 -11.96
CA LEU A 35 3.97 -3.24 -10.88
C LEU A 35 4.75 -4.43 -11.43
N SER A 36 5.86 -4.76 -10.77
CA SER A 36 6.62 -5.95 -11.10
C SER A 36 5.75 -7.21 -10.98
N PRO A 37 5.73 -8.11 -11.98
CA PRO A 37 4.99 -9.38 -11.89
C PRO A 37 5.51 -10.31 -10.77
N ARG A 38 6.63 -9.97 -10.14
CA ARG A 38 7.14 -10.67 -8.95
C ARG A 38 6.43 -10.25 -7.66
N ILE A 39 5.68 -9.15 -7.63
CA ILE A 39 4.88 -8.79 -6.46
C ILE A 39 3.70 -9.75 -6.37
N LEU A 40 3.65 -10.51 -5.28
CA LEU A 40 2.56 -11.46 -5.00
C LEU A 40 1.42 -10.77 -4.26
N PHE A 41 1.78 -9.99 -3.23
CA PHE A 41 0.84 -9.24 -2.39
C PHE A 41 1.42 -7.87 -2.06
N ALA A 42 0.56 -6.88 -2.00
CA ALA A 42 0.84 -5.57 -1.42
C ALA A 42 -0.39 -5.15 -0.62
N THR A 43 -0.27 -5.13 0.71
CA THR A 43 -1.36 -4.72 1.58
C THR A 43 -0.91 -3.60 2.51
N SER A 44 -1.78 -2.62 2.73
CA SER A 44 -1.51 -1.46 3.58
C SER A 44 -2.50 -1.41 4.72
N GLY A 45 -2.05 -0.92 5.87
CA GLY A 45 -2.88 -0.77 7.05
C GLY A 45 -2.15 -0.04 8.16
N GLY A 46 -2.84 0.10 9.30
CA GLY A 46 -2.32 0.80 10.46
C GLY A 46 -1.96 2.26 10.20
N PHE A 47 -1.33 2.89 11.15
CA PHE A 47 -0.69 4.19 10.96
C PHE A 47 0.44 4.39 11.97
N TRP A 48 1.33 5.31 11.67
CA TRP A 48 2.40 5.75 12.55
C TRP A 48 2.50 7.28 12.56
N GLU A 49 2.98 7.80 13.68
CA GLU A 49 3.29 9.22 13.86
C GLU A 49 4.61 9.33 14.62
N LYS A 50 5.55 10.10 14.09
CA LYS A 50 6.87 10.31 14.67
C LYS A 50 7.13 11.81 14.80
N THR A 51 7.48 12.24 16.00
CA THR A 51 7.99 13.61 16.22
C THR A 51 9.46 13.61 15.84
N ALA A 52 9.90 14.62 15.07
CA ALA A 52 11.31 14.75 14.72
C ALA A 52 12.15 14.97 15.97
N GLU A 53 13.11 14.09 16.25
CA GLU A 53 14.05 14.27 17.36
C GLU A 53 14.90 15.52 17.09
N GLY A 54 14.95 16.43 18.06
CA GLY A 54 15.81 17.62 18.01
C GLY A 54 15.33 18.79 17.14
N SER A 55 14.14 18.71 16.55
CA SER A 55 13.51 19.87 15.93
C SER A 55 12.81 20.72 16.97
N ASP A 56 12.92 22.06 16.83
CA ASP A 56 12.11 23.00 17.60
C ASP A 56 10.66 22.54 17.62
N SER A 57 10.01 22.63 18.77
CA SER A 57 8.69 22.07 19.08
C SER A 57 7.50 22.55 18.20
N GLU A 58 7.78 23.26 17.12
CA GLU A 58 6.78 23.77 16.16
C GLU A 58 6.66 22.92 14.88
N ALA A 59 7.57 21.96 14.62
CA ALA A 59 7.45 21.12 13.45
C ALA A 59 6.31 20.09 13.63
N ALA A 60 5.39 20.06 12.69
CA ALA A 60 4.31 19.07 12.68
C ALA A 60 4.90 17.65 12.64
N PRO A 61 4.35 16.69 13.42
CA PRO A 61 4.83 15.31 13.40
C PRO A 61 4.69 14.71 12.00
N GLN A 62 5.68 13.92 11.62
CA GLN A 62 5.59 13.10 10.41
C GLN A 62 4.65 11.93 10.68
N ARG A 63 3.76 11.67 9.76
CA ARG A 63 2.78 10.58 9.86
C ARG A 63 2.73 9.76 8.58
N GLY A 64 2.22 8.55 8.71
CA GLY A 64 2.10 7.66 7.57
C GLY A 64 1.38 6.37 7.91
N TYR A 65 1.56 5.37 7.05
CA TYR A 65 0.98 4.04 7.24
C TYR A 65 2.00 2.96 6.91
N TYR A 66 1.70 1.72 7.31
CA TYR A 66 2.52 0.55 7.00
C TYR A 66 2.04 -0.13 5.72
N ARG A 67 2.98 -0.77 5.02
CA ARG A 67 2.68 -1.62 3.87
C ARG A 67 3.53 -2.88 3.92
N LEU A 68 2.88 -4.05 3.85
CA LEU A 68 3.55 -5.32 3.63
C LEU A 68 3.59 -5.63 2.14
N VAL A 69 4.76 -6.06 1.66
CA VAL A 69 4.98 -6.44 0.27
C VAL A 69 5.60 -7.84 0.24
N ALA A 70 4.87 -8.81 -0.29
CA ALA A 70 5.40 -10.14 -0.58
C ALA A 70 5.88 -10.21 -2.03
N ILE A 71 7.12 -10.65 -2.21
CA ILE A 71 7.80 -10.70 -3.50
C ILE A 71 8.17 -12.15 -3.80
N ARG A 72 7.87 -12.63 -4.99
CA ARG A 72 8.34 -13.92 -5.47
C ARG A 72 9.86 -13.92 -5.58
N GLY A 73 10.51 -14.75 -4.77
CA GLY A 73 11.93 -15.03 -4.83
C GLY A 73 12.27 -16.11 -5.87
N GLU A 74 13.45 -16.70 -5.73
CA GLU A 74 13.86 -17.88 -6.48
C GLU A 74 13.28 -19.15 -5.83
N ASP A 75 13.23 -20.26 -6.54
CA ASP A 75 12.79 -21.57 -6.05
C ASP A 75 11.38 -21.57 -5.40
N ASN A 76 10.45 -20.77 -5.92
CA ASN A 76 9.10 -20.60 -5.35
C ASN A 76 9.08 -20.10 -3.89
N ARG A 77 10.13 -19.49 -3.41
CA ARG A 77 10.15 -18.83 -2.11
C ARG A 77 9.57 -17.43 -2.21
N SER A 78 9.14 -16.89 -1.10
CA SER A 78 8.71 -15.50 -1.00
C SER A 78 9.64 -14.72 -0.08
N LEU A 79 9.82 -13.44 -0.36
CA LEU A 79 10.44 -12.48 0.53
C LEU A 79 9.37 -11.51 0.99
N LEU A 80 9.28 -11.29 2.30
CA LEU A 80 8.38 -10.32 2.91
C LEU A 80 9.16 -9.08 3.33
N LYS A 81 8.63 -7.92 2.95
CA LYS A 81 9.13 -6.61 3.37
C LYS A 81 8.05 -5.80 4.06
N LEU A 82 8.43 -5.14 5.14
CA LEU A 82 7.67 -4.06 5.75
C LEU A 82 8.17 -2.73 5.19
N GLN A 83 7.24 -1.87 4.82
CA GLN A 83 7.51 -0.52 4.36
C GLN A 83 6.74 0.48 5.22
N GLU A 84 7.41 1.56 5.61
CA GLU A 84 6.76 2.75 6.14
C GLU A 84 6.54 3.73 4.98
N ILE A 85 5.31 4.16 4.82
CA ILE A 85 4.93 5.14 3.80
C ILE A 85 4.59 6.45 4.51
N ALA A 86 5.37 7.49 4.26
CA ALA A 86 5.11 8.82 4.79
C ALA A 86 4.06 9.54 3.94
N LEU A 87 3.19 10.29 4.61
CA LEU A 87 2.20 11.17 3.98
C LEU A 87 2.73 12.61 4.02
N GLY A 88 3.10 13.13 2.87
CA GLY A 88 3.57 14.50 2.69
C GLY A 88 2.65 15.33 1.80
N PRO A 89 2.93 16.63 1.64
CA PRO A 89 2.16 17.52 0.78
C PRO A 89 2.17 17.10 -0.70
N ASP A 90 3.24 16.42 -1.14
CA ASP A 90 3.39 15.93 -2.51
C ASP A 90 2.83 14.51 -2.69
N GLY A 91 2.18 13.97 -1.65
CA GLY A 91 1.59 12.63 -1.64
C GLY A 91 2.40 11.60 -0.86
N PRO A 92 2.03 10.31 -0.97
CA PRO A 92 2.69 9.22 -0.27
C PRO A 92 4.10 8.97 -0.79
N ALA A 93 5.08 8.83 0.11
CA ALA A 93 6.47 8.53 -0.22
C ALA A 93 7.01 7.39 0.65
N LEU A 94 7.91 6.57 0.08
CA LEU A 94 8.58 5.51 0.83
C LEU A 94 9.56 6.12 1.84
N ALA A 95 9.30 5.93 3.13
CA ALA A 95 10.19 6.36 4.20
C ALA A 95 11.23 5.28 4.57
N SER A 96 10.79 4.03 4.70
CA SER A 96 11.67 2.89 4.99
C SER A 96 11.21 1.61 4.32
N SER A 97 12.11 0.63 4.15
CA SER A 97 11.80 -0.70 3.62
C SER A 97 12.74 -1.73 4.24
N THR A 98 12.20 -2.59 5.10
CA THR A 98 12.96 -3.58 5.88
C THR A 98 12.47 -4.99 5.56
N GLY A 99 13.38 -5.97 5.49
CA GLY A 99 13.02 -7.39 5.40
C GLY A 99 12.48 -7.89 6.74
N ILE A 100 11.54 -8.83 6.70
CA ILE A 100 11.05 -9.54 7.89
C ILE A 100 11.83 -10.85 8.00
N ASP A 101 12.94 -10.81 8.72
CA ASP A 101 13.89 -11.93 8.75
C ASP A 101 13.30 -13.18 9.41
N GLU A 102 12.41 -13.04 10.38
CA GLU A 102 11.69 -14.12 11.03
C GLU A 102 10.87 -14.95 10.03
N ILE A 103 10.27 -14.31 9.03
CA ILE A 103 9.52 -14.98 7.97
C ILE A 103 10.45 -15.41 6.83
N ASN A 104 11.37 -14.54 6.43
CA ASN A 104 12.22 -14.77 5.26
C ASN A 104 13.19 -15.95 5.46
N SER A 105 13.67 -16.16 6.68
CA SER A 105 14.57 -17.28 7.03
C SER A 105 13.91 -18.65 6.97
N LEU A 106 12.57 -18.72 7.04
CA LEU A 106 11.81 -19.96 6.92
C LEU A 106 11.83 -20.53 5.50
N GLY A 107 12.11 -19.68 4.50
CA GLY A 107 12.25 -20.11 3.10
C GLY A 107 10.97 -20.64 2.46
N GLY A 108 9.80 -20.25 2.98
CA GLY A 108 8.50 -20.69 2.51
C GLY A 108 7.92 -19.82 1.38
N TYR A 109 6.70 -20.18 0.95
CA TYR A 109 5.89 -19.43 0.00
C TYR A 109 4.70 -18.78 0.70
N ILE A 110 4.57 -17.47 0.61
CA ILE A 110 3.45 -16.72 1.17
C ILE A 110 2.24 -16.92 0.26
N THR A 111 1.16 -17.45 0.84
CA THR A 111 -0.09 -17.75 0.13
C THR A 111 -1.15 -16.68 0.33
N ASP A 112 -1.08 -15.93 1.43
CA ASP A 112 -2.01 -14.82 1.73
C ASP A 112 -1.40 -13.88 2.77
N ILE A 113 -1.89 -12.63 2.81
CA ILE A 113 -1.60 -11.65 3.86
C ILE A 113 -2.91 -10.93 4.19
N ARG A 114 -3.32 -10.96 5.46
CA ARG A 114 -4.56 -10.33 5.94
C ARG A 114 -4.25 -9.33 7.04
N PRO A 115 -4.45 -8.04 6.80
CA PRO A 115 -4.38 -7.05 7.88
C PRO A 115 -5.54 -7.28 8.86
N GLU A 116 -5.29 -7.03 10.15
CA GLU A 116 -6.34 -7.09 11.19
C GLU A 116 -7.37 -5.98 10.99
N ASP A 117 -6.89 -4.78 10.69
CA ASP A 117 -7.73 -3.62 10.45
C ASP A 117 -7.76 -3.27 8.96
N SER A 118 -8.94 -2.93 8.47
CA SER A 118 -9.07 -2.35 7.14
C SER A 118 -8.41 -0.97 7.10
N THR A 119 -7.84 -0.65 5.96
CA THR A 119 -7.15 0.64 5.71
C THR A 119 -8.02 1.82 6.14
N GLY A 120 -7.49 2.68 7.02
CA GLY A 120 -8.14 3.88 7.52
C GLY A 120 -9.07 3.67 8.73
N ALA A 121 -9.22 2.44 9.23
CA ALA A 121 -10.04 2.13 10.42
C ALA A 121 -9.22 2.07 11.72
N ALA A 122 -7.89 2.09 11.64
CA ALA A 122 -7.02 2.03 12.81
C ALA A 122 -7.24 3.27 13.69
N SER A 123 -7.65 3.05 14.93
CA SER A 123 -7.87 4.08 15.94
C SER A 123 -6.66 4.34 16.83
N ARG A 124 -5.63 3.48 16.74
CA ARG A 124 -4.37 3.55 17.49
C ARG A 124 -3.21 3.41 16.54
N GLN A 125 -2.06 3.99 16.92
CA GLN A 125 -0.81 3.75 16.20
C GLN A 125 -0.46 2.27 16.24
N GLY A 126 0.22 1.81 15.18
CA GLY A 126 0.62 0.44 15.03
C GLY A 126 0.01 -0.23 13.81
N PHE A 127 0.28 -1.53 13.67
CA PHE A 127 -0.21 -2.34 12.55
C PHE A 127 -0.25 -3.81 12.95
N GLY A 128 -1.30 -4.53 12.57
CA GLY A 128 -1.43 -5.97 12.75
C GLY A 128 -1.74 -6.66 11.42
N ALA A 129 -1.12 -7.82 11.18
CA ALA A 129 -1.42 -8.64 10.01
C ALA A 129 -1.14 -10.13 10.27
N TYR A 130 -1.94 -10.98 9.63
CA TYR A 130 -1.69 -12.42 9.54
C TYR A 130 -1.06 -12.77 8.20
N ILE A 131 0.02 -13.54 8.26
CA ILE A 131 0.78 -14.02 7.11
C ILE A 131 0.59 -15.53 7.01
N TYR A 132 0.10 -16.01 5.88
CA TYR A 132 -0.10 -17.43 5.62
C TYR A 132 1.09 -17.94 4.80
N LEU A 133 1.89 -18.80 5.41
CA LEU A 133 3.16 -19.27 4.87
C LEU A 133 3.14 -20.79 4.68
N LYS A 134 3.54 -21.25 3.53
CA LYS A 134 3.70 -22.65 3.20
C LYS A 134 5.17 -23.00 3.10
N THR A 135 5.68 -23.72 4.10
CA THR A 135 7.10 -24.16 4.15
C THR A 135 7.27 -25.53 3.51
N ASP A 136 6.25 -26.41 3.57
CA ASP A 136 6.21 -27.70 2.93
C ASP A 136 5.08 -27.75 1.88
N PRO A 137 5.41 -27.95 0.58
CA PRO A 137 4.40 -28.07 -0.48
C PRO A 137 3.44 -29.26 -0.31
N ALA A 138 3.84 -30.31 0.41
CA ALA A 138 3.03 -31.51 0.64
C ALA A 138 1.93 -31.29 1.69
N VAL A 139 2.08 -30.31 2.56
CA VAL A 139 1.09 -29.97 3.58
C VAL A 139 0.00 -29.12 2.95
N ALA A 140 -1.28 -29.49 3.16
CA ALA A 140 -2.41 -28.78 2.55
C ALA A 140 -2.57 -27.37 3.13
N GLU A 141 -2.55 -27.24 4.47
CA GLU A 141 -2.80 -26.00 5.16
C GLU A 141 -1.51 -25.18 5.37
N PRO A 142 -1.53 -23.87 5.11
CA PRO A 142 -0.40 -23.00 5.41
C PRO A 142 -0.28 -22.79 6.93
N GLU A 143 0.93 -22.51 7.39
CA GLU A 143 1.16 -21.99 8.73
C GLU A 143 0.71 -20.53 8.82
N THR A 144 0.12 -20.15 9.95
CA THR A 144 -0.28 -18.76 10.20
C THR A 144 0.74 -18.11 11.12
N TRP A 145 1.22 -16.96 10.69
CA TRP A 145 2.12 -16.10 11.45
C TRP A 145 1.45 -14.76 11.69
N ALA A 146 1.56 -14.24 12.90
CA ALA A 146 1.09 -12.91 13.27
C ALA A 146 2.27 -11.94 13.29
N LEU A 147 2.07 -10.78 12.69
CA LEU A 147 2.98 -9.65 12.75
C LEU A 147 2.24 -8.50 13.41
N TYR A 148 2.83 -7.95 14.48
CA TYR A 148 2.30 -6.79 15.18
C TYR A 148 3.38 -5.71 15.27
N ILE A 149 2.98 -4.48 15.05
CA ILE A 149 3.78 -3.29 15.32
C ILE A 149 2.99 -2.47 16.32
N ASP A 150 3.61 -2.18 17.46
CA ASP A 150 2.96 -1.41 18.52
C ASP A 150 3.02 0.12 18.28
N GLU A 151 2.50 0.88 19.23
CA GLU A 151 2.49 2.34 19.19
C GLU A 151 3.87 3.00 19.25
N PHE A 152 4.90 2.25 19.65
CA PHE A 152 6.30 2.69 19.71
C PHE A 152 7.07 2.32 18.43
N GLY A 153 6.44 1.52 17.53
CA GLY A 153 7.06 1.02 16.31
C GLY A 153 7.89 -0.25 16.54
N GLU A 154 7.76 -0.90 17.72
CA GLU A 154 8.39 -2.19 17.99
C GLU A 154 7.63 -3.30 17.28
N MET A 155 8.37 -4.16 16.55
CA MET A 155 7.78 -5.24 15.76
C MET A 155 7.92 -6.57 16.49
N LEU A 156 6.81 -7.30 16.59
CA LEU A 156 6.74 -8.69 17.04
C LEU A 156 6.25 -9.57 15.91
N VAL A 157 6.94 -10.68 15.66
CA VAL A 157 6.53 -11.72 14.71
C VAL A 157 6.49 -13.05 15.44
N GLU A 158 5.34 -13.70 15.44
CA GLU A 158 5.16 -14.98 16.13
C GLU A 158 4.28 -15.94 15.33
N ARG A 159 4.49 -17.23 15.53
CA ARG A 159 3.61 -18.25 14.96
C ARG A 159 2.27 -18.25 15.73
N SER A 160 1.19 -18.01 14.98
CA SER A 160 -0.16 -18.11 15.55
C SER A 160 -0.53 -19.56 15.78
N SER A 161 -0.93 -19.91 17.00
CA SER A 161 -1.52 -21.22 17.30
C SER A 161 -3.00 -21.15 16.94
N ASN A 162 -3.41 -22.00 15.99
CA ASN A 162 -4.83 -22.25 15.74
C ASN A 162 -5.45 -23.07 16.87
#